data_e7c0ffac0e8d38e10e20ca2ec5278ff7
#
_entry.id   e7c0ffac0e8d38e10e20ca2ec5278ff7
#
_cell.length_a   1.000
_cell.length_b   1.000
_cell.length_c   1.000
_cell.angle_alpha   90.00
_cell.angle_beta   90.00
_cell.angle_gamma   90.00
#
_symmetry.space_group_name_H-M   'P 1'
#
loop_
_entity.id
_entity.type
_entity.pdbx_description
1 polymer ?
#
loop_
_entity_poly.entity_id
_entity_poly.type
_entity_poly.pdbx_seq_one_letter_code
_entity_poly.pdbx_strand_id
1 'polypeptide(L)'
;MRKLTYFIACSLDGFIGDPQGDATAMVSLVDEEFFGYLAAEYPETLPTHGRRATGTDHLENKRFDTVIQGRASYDLALKEGVTSPYAHMRQYVASTTLGESPDPDVEIVASDVVGKVRELKAEDGGLGIYLCGGAQLAGALFDEIDELVIKSYPLVYGSGMPMFARGFDITAFALESVRAFGNGAVVRTYGRKR
;
A
#
# COMPACT_ATOMS: atom_id res chain seq x y z
N MET A 1 -2.94 18.66 7.91
CA MET A 1 -2.16 18.08 6.78
C MET A 1 -2.35 16.56 6.81
N ARG A 2 -2.72 15.95 5.70
CA ARG A 2 -2.99 14.51 5.56
C ARG A 2 -1.71 13.71 5.63
N LYS A 3 -1.73 12.52 6.26
CA LYS A 3 -0.56 11.64 6.35
C LYS A 3 -0.43 10.78 5.09
N LEU A 4 0.79 10.57 4.62
CA LEU A 4 1.13 9.50 3.67
C LEU A 4 1.56 8.28 4.47
N THR A 5 0.80 7.20 4.38
CA THR A 5 1.08 5.93 5.06
C THR A 5 1.47 4.85 4.05
N TYR A 6 2.65 4.29 4.19
CA TYR A 6 3.04 3.10 3.45
C TYR A 6 2.52 1.86 4.18
N PHE A 7 1.43 1.29 3.65
CA PHE A 7 0.80 0.09 4.19
C PHE A 7 1.18 -1.10 3.33
N ILE A 8 2.06 -1.96 3.84
CA ILE A 8 2.73 -2.97 3.02
C ILE A 8 2.84 -4.33 3.73
N ALA A 9 2.75 -5.40 2.95
CA ALA A 9 3.09 -6.77 3.35
C ALA A 9 4.55 -7.05 3.05
N CYS A 10 5.26 -7.75 3.94
CA CYS A 10 6.63 -8.20 3.67
C CYS A 10 6.95 -9.53 4.35
N SER A 11 7.97 -10.23 3.84
CA SER A 11 8.63 -11.36 4.50
C SER A 11 9.43 -10.90 5.73
N LEU A 12 9.92 -11.85 6.53
CA LEU A 12 10.79 -11.57 7.69
C LEU A 12 12.09 -10.86 7.30
N ASP A 13 12.59 -11.14 6.11
CA ASP A 13 13.80 -10.57 5.53
C ASP A 13 13.56 -9.35 4.63
N GLY A 14 12.32 -8.78 4.66
CA GLY A 14 12.01 -7.45 4.11
C GLY A 14 11.68 -7.40 2.62
N PHE A 15 11.28 -8.51 2.01
CA PHE A 15 10.81 -8.55 0.63
C PHE A 15 9.30 -8.46 0.55
N ILE A 16 8.78 -7.69 -0.42
CA ILE A 16 7.34 -7.47 -0.66
C ILE A 16 6.78 -8.37 -1.78
N GLY A 17 7.61 -9.18 -2.38
CA GLY A 17 7.31 -10.15 -3.42
C GLY A 17 8.56 -10.90 -3.82
N ASP A 18 8.40 -11.96 -4.60
CA ASP A 18 9.50 -12.70 -5.20
C ASP A 18 10.26 -11.85 -6.26
N PRO A 19 11.30 -12.36 -6.94
CA PRO A 19 12.00 -11.61 -7.99
C PRO A 19 11.12 -11.19 -9.18
N GLN A 20 9.96 -11.80 -9.38
CA GLN A 20 8.96 -11.46 -10.40
C GLN A 20 7.87 -10.52 -9.84
N GLY A 21 7.88 -10.24 -8.53
CA GLY A 21 6.92 -9.38 -7.85
C GLY A 21 5.65 -10.11 -7.40
N ASP A 22 5.65 -11.44 -7.40
CA ASP A 22 4.52 -12.23 -6.89
C ASP A 22 4.54 -12.28 -5.35
N ALA A 23 3.42 -11.91 -4.74
CA ALA A 23 3.18 -11.90 -3.30
C ALA A 23 2.19 -12.99 -2.84
N THR A 24 1.78 -13.91 -3.71
CA THR A 24 0.75 -14.94 -3.45
C THR A 24 1.07 -15.77 -2.20
N ALA A 25 2.35 -16.06 -1.95
CA ALA A 25 2.76 -16.79 -0.75
C ALA A 25 2.36 -16.09 0.56
N MET A 26 2.38 -14.75 0.60
CA MET A 26 1.91 -13.98 1.77
C MET A 26 0.37 -13.97 1.85
N VAL A 27 -0.31 -13.83 0.71
CA VAL A 27 -1.77 -13.82 0.64
C VAL A 27 -2.35 -15.15 1.14
N SER A 28 -1.70 -16.28 0.84
CA SER A 28 -2.13 -17.62 1.27
C SER A 28 -2.11 -17.83 2.79
N LEU A 29 -1.42 -16.97 3.55
CA LEU A 29 -1.38 -16.99 5.02
C LEU A 29 -2.45 -16.11 5.68
N VAL A 30 -3.28 -15.42 4.90
CA VAL A 30 -4.37 -14.60 5.45
C VAL A 30 -5.49 -15.52 5.90
N ASP A 31 -5.62 -15.73 7.22
CA ASP A 31 -6.70 -16.47 7.85
C ASP A 31 -7.88 -15.57 8.25
N GLU A 32 -8.91 -16.14 8.82
CA GLU A 32 -10.13 -15.44 9.24
C GLU A 32 -9.84 -14.36 10.31
N GLU A 33 -8.96 -14.65 11.29
CA GLU A 33 -8.60 -13.70 12.34
C GLU A 33 -7.90 -12.47 11.74
N PHE A 34 -6.90 -12.72 10.90
CA PHE A 34 -6.12 -11.64 10.30
C PHE A 34 -6.95 -10.84 9.28
N PHE A 35 -7.78 -11.53 8.48
CA PHE A 35 -8.72 -10.87 7.57
C PHE A 35 -9.72 -9.99 8.34
N GLY A 36 -10.31 -10.51 9.43
CA GLY A 36 -11.23 -9.76 10.29
C GLY A 36 -10.59 -8.48 10.84
N TYR A 37 -9.32 -8.56 11.24
CA TYR A 37 -8.57 -7.36 11.65
C TYR A 37 -8.41 -6.35 10.51
N LEU A 38 -8.02 -6.80 9.31
CA LEU A 38 -7.86 -5.91 8.16
C LEU A 38 -9.19 -5.24 7.78
N ALA A 39 -10.27 -6.00 7.74
CA ALA A 39 -11.61 -5.48 7.45
C ALA A 39 -12.10 -4.52 8.54
N ALA A 40 -11.71 -4.72 9.80
CA ALA A 40 -12.10 -3.85 10.91
C ALA A 40 -11.29 -2.55 10.98
N GLU A 41 -9.96 -2.60 10.72
CA GLU A 41 -9.06 -1.47 10.94
C GLU A 41 -8.64 -0.75 9.66
N TYR A 42 -8.63 -1.45 8.51
CA TYR A 42 -8.15 -0.97 7.21
C TYR A 42 -9.05 -1.45 6.06
N PRO A 43 -10.39 -1.33 6.15
CA PRO A 43 -11.33 -1.89 5.17
C PRO A 43 -11.05 -1.41 3.74
N GLU A 44 -10.59 -0.18 3.58
CA GLU A 44 -10.31 0.44 2.30
C GLU A 44 -9.04 -0.08 1.60
N THR A 45 -8.17 -0.78 2.30
CA THR A 45 -6.93 -1.33 1.70
C THR A 45 -7.17 -2.61 0.90
N LEU A 46 -8.35 -3.21 1.03
CA LEU A 46 -8.78 -4.31 0.17
C LEU A 46 -9.27 -3.75 -1.17
N PRO A 47 -8.80 -4.31 -2.30
CA PRO A 47 -9.32 -3.92 -3.61
C PRO A 47 -10.83 -4.10 -3.73
N THR A 48 -11.50 -3.27 -4.52
CA THR A 48 -12.98 -3.26 -4.68
C THR A 48 -13.56 -4.63 -5.02
N HIS A 49 -12.90 -5.38 -5.91
CA HIS A 49 -13.34 -6.74 -6.26
C HIS A 49 -13.20 -7.72 -5.08
N GLY A 50 -12.13 -7.61 -4.28
CA GLY A 50 -11.93 -8.40 -3.07
C GLY A 50 -12.98 -8.07 -1.99
N ARG A 51 -13.30 -6.79 -1.80
CA ARG A 51 -14.37 -6.34 -0.89
C ARG A 51 -15.71 -6.94 -1.28
N ARG A 52 -16.07 -6.94 -2.57
CA ARG A 52 -17.31 -7.57 -3.07
C ARG A 52 -17.31 -9.07 -2.84
N ALA A 53 -16.21 -9.75 -3.14
CA ALA A 53 -16.10 -11.20 -2.95
C ALA A 53 -16.23 -11.63 -1.48
N THR A 54 -15.84 -10.77 -0.55
CA THR A 54 -15.89 -11.04 0.90
C THR A 54 -17.09 -10.38 1.60
N GLY A 55 -17.98 -9.70 0.85
CA GLY A 55 -19.15 -9.03 1.43
C GLY A 55 -18.81 -7.82 2.32
N THR A 56 -17.63 -7.22 2.14
CA THR A 56 -17.15 -6.07 2.93
C THR A 56 -17.21 -4.75 2.18
N ASP A 57 -17.82 -4.71 1.01
CA ASP A 57 -17.95 -3.52 0.15
C ASP A 57 -18.83 -2.41 0.76
N HIS A 58 -19.69 -2.76 1.73
CA HIS A 58 -20.51 -1.82 2.49
C HIS A 58 -19.73 -1.07 3.61
N LEU A 59 -18.50 -1.50 3.93
CA LEU A 59 -17.72 -0.87 5.00
C LEU A 59 -17.20 0.50 4.55
N GLU A 60 -17.32 1.49 5.42
CA GLU A 60 -16.78 2.83 5.18
C GLU A 60 -15.25 2.84 5.30
N ASN A 61 -14.61 3.76 4.56
CA ASN A 61 -13.19 4.03 4.70
C ASN A 61 -12.89 4.60 6.08
N LYS A 62 -11.84 4.13 6.75
CA LYS A 62 -11.49 4.54 8.11
C LYS A 62 -10.22 5.38 8.19
N ARG A 63 -9.23 5.03 7.41
CA ARG A 63 -7.89 5.63 7.50
C ARG A 63 -7.49 6.36 6.23
N PHE A 64 -7.96 5.90 5.08
CA PHE A 64 -7.57 6.40 3.78
C PHE A 64 -8.77 6.67 2.89
N ASP A 65 -8.76 7.79 2.17
CA ASP A 65 -9.72 8.12 1.12
C ASP A 65 -9.04 8.29 -0.25
N THR A 66 -7.73 8.18 -0.27
CA THR A 66 -6.88 8.35 -1.45
C THR A 66 -5.82 7.26 -1.48
N VAL A 67 -5.61 6.65 -2.64
CA VAL A 67 -4.53 5.68 -2.88
C VAL A 67 -3.60 6.17 -3.97
N ILE A 68 -2.29 5.98 -3.76
CA ILE A 68 -1.27 6.14 -4.78
C ILE A 68 -0.50 4.83 -4.93
N GLN A 69 -0.38 4.35 -6.16
CA GLN A 69 0.30 3.10 -6.49
C GLN A 69 1.22 3.27 -7.68
N GLY A 70 2.25 2.43 -7.77
CA GLY A 70 3.14 2.38 -8.92
C GLY A 70 2.53 1.58 -10.07
N ARG A 71 3.06 1.77 -11.30
CA ARG A 71 2.63 1.08 -12.50
C ARG A 71 2.55 -0.45 -12.31
N ALA A 72 3.59 -1.08 -11.76
CA ALA A 72 3.61 -2.53 -11.58
C ALA A 72 2.48 -3.04 -10.68
N SER A 73 2.13 -2.30 -9.62
CA SER A 73 1.00 -2.63 -8.74
C SER A 73 -0.33 -2.51 -9.47
N TYR A 74 -0.49 -1.48 -10.30
CA TYR A 74 -1.70 -1.29 -11.12
C TYR A 74 -1.83 -2.36 -12.22
N ASP A 75 -0.72 -2.77 -12.83
CA ASP A 75 -0.70 -3.82 -13.87
C ASP A 75 -1.21 -5.18 -13.35
N LEU A 76 -1.05 -5.47 -12.05
CA LEU A 76 -1.62 -6.69 -11.46
C LEU A 76 -3.15 -6.69 -11.59
N ALA A 77 -3.80 -5.58 -11.27
CA ALA A 77 -5.25 -5.43 -11.42
C ALA A 77 -5.67 -5.46 -12.90
N LEU A 78 -4.94 -4.77 -13.77
CA LEU A 78 -5.24 -4.76 -15.22
C LEU A 78 -5.17 -6.15 -15.85
N LYS A 79 -4.24 -7.01 -15.42
CA LYS A 79 -4.13 -8.41 -15.88
C LYS A 79 -5.36 -9.24 -15.52
N GLU A 80 -6.04 -8.90 -14.43
CA GLU A 80 -7.29 -9.50 -13.99
C GLU A 80 -8.54 -8.81 -14.58
N GLY A 81 -8.35 -7.85 -15.49
CA GLY A 81 -9.44 -7.08 -16.11
C GLY A 81 -10.04 -6.01 -15.19
N VAL A 82 -9.37 -5.69 -14.07
CA VAL A 82 -9.83 -4.67 -13.12
C VAL A 82 -9.14 -3.35 -13.41
N THR A 83 -9.90 -2.37 -13.94
CA THR A 83 -9.38 -1.05 -14.33
C THR A 83 -9.39 -0.03 -13.19
N SER A 84 -10.27 -0.21 -12.19
CA SER A 84 -10.42 0.64 -11.01
C SER A 84 -10.35 -0.20 -9.72
N PRO A 85 -9.14 -0.63 -9.29
CA PRO A 85 -9.00 -1.57 -8.18
C PRO A 85 -9.45 -1.01 -6.82
N TYR A 86 -9.49 0.31 -6.66
CA TYR A 86 -9.89 0.99 -5.43
C TYR A 86 -10.98 2.04 -5.68
N ALA A 87 -12.08 1.66 -6.37
CA ALA A 87 -13.16 2.56 -6.75
C ALA A 87 -13.85 3.30 -5.58
N HIS A 88 -13.62 2.87 -4.34
CA HIS A 88 -14.08 3.52 -3.11
C HIS A 88 -13.12 4.60 -2.59
N MET A 89 -12.02 4.87 -3.31
CA MET A 89 -11.02 5.91 -3.00
C MET A 89 -10.69 6.73 -4.25
N ARG A 90 -10.10 7.91 -4.08
CA ARG A 90 -9.42 8.64 -5.15
C ARG A 90 -8.15 7.86 -5.54
N GLN A 91 -7.94 7.63 -6.84
CA GLN A 91 -6.88 6.74 -7.31
C GLN A 91 -5.85 7.46 -8.16
N TYR A 92 -4.59 7.28 -7.82
CA TYR A 92 -3.44 7.81 -8.54
C TYR A 92 -2.46 6.68 -8.90
N VAL A 93 -1.99 6.67 -10.14
CA VAL A 93 -0.98 5.72 -10.62
C VAL A 93 0.26 6.48 -11.09
N ALA A 94 1.36 6.31 -10.39
CA ALA A 94 2.64 6.85 -10.80
C ALA A 94 3.22 6.03 -11.96
N SER A 95 3.27 6.63 -13.15
CA SER A 95 3.79 5.97 -14.35
C SER A 95 4.26 6.97 -15.39
N THR A 96 5.49 6.82 -15.86
CA THR A 96 6.05 7.58 -16.98
C THR A 96 5.78 6.94 -18.34
N THR A 97 5.20 5.72 -18.37
CA THR A 97 4.99 4.94 -19.60
C THR A 97 3.52 4.69 -19.92
N LEU A 98 2.62 4.82 -18.96
CA LEU A 98 1.17 4.75 -19.18
C LEU A 98 0.66 6.17 -19.43
N GLY A 99 0.30 6.46 -20.68
CA GLY A 99 -0.17 7.80 -21.05
C GLY A 99 -1.53 8.14 -20.47
N GLU A 100 -2.48 7.19 -20.52
CA GLU A 100 -3.83 7.34 -20.00
C GLU A 100 -4.28 6.06 -19.29
N SER A 101 -5.13 6.21 -18.29
CA SER A 101 -5.78 5.08 -17.63
C SER A 101 -6.93 4.56 -18.50
N PRO A 102 -7.18 3.24 -18.54
CA PRO A 102 -8.40 2.69 -19.14
C PRO A 102 -9.67 3.03 -18.35
N ASP A 103 -9.53 3.62 -17.16
CA ASP A 103 -10.63 4.02 -16.29
C ASP A 103 -10.54 5.52 -15.98
N PRO A 104 -11.63 6.32 -16.21
CA PRO A 104 -11.60 7.76 -16.00
C PRO A 104 -11.44 8.17 -14.53
N ASP A 105 -11.75 7.28 -13.58
CA ASP A 105 -11.62 7.54 -12.14
C ASP A 105 -10.21 7.25 -11.61
N VAL A 106 -9.26 6.89 -12.50
CA VAL A 106 -7.86 6.63 -12.16
C VAL A 106 -6.94 7.66 -12.84
N GLU A 107 -6.36 8.57 -12.07
CA GLU A 107 -5.46 9.61 -12.57
C GLU A 107 -4.02 9.08 -12.73
N ILE A 108 -3.42 9.31 -13.89
CA ILE A 108 -2.02 8.98 -14.15
C ILE A 108 -1.12 10.16 -13.77
N VAL A 109 -0.21 9.93 -12.84
CA VAL A 109 0.84 10.88 -12.46
C VAL A 109 2.10 10.54 -13.26
N ALA A 110 2.24 11.21 -14.42
CA ALA A 110 3.33 10.94 -15.37
C ALA A 110 4.67 11.56 -14.97
N SER A 111 4.64 12.59 -14.13
CA SER A 111 5.84 13.32 -13.67
C SER A 111 5.59 13.92 -12.28
N ASP A 112 6.67 14.31 -11.59
CA ASP A 112 6.62 14.98 -10.28
C ASP A 112 5.65 14.32 -9.26
N VAL A 113 5.79 13.02 -9.07
CA VAL A 113 4.98 12.28 -8.09
C VAL A 113 5.16 12.82 -6.66
N VAL A 114 6.32 13.39 -6.34
CA VAL A 114 6.59 14.02 -5.03
C VAL A 114 5.75 15.28 -4.88
N GLY A 115 5.72 16.16 -5.91
CA GLY A 115 4.86 17.35 -5.91
C GLY A 115 3.38 16.99 -5.80
N LYS A 116 2.89 15.97 -6.53
CA LYS A 116 1.51 15.49 -6.40
C LYS A 116 1.21 15.03 -4.97
N VAL A 117 2.07 14.27 -4.33
CA VAL A 117 1.85 13.83 -2.94
C VAL A 117 1.84 15.00 -1.97
N ARG A 118 2.72 16.00 -2.14
CA ARG A 118 2.71 17.22 -1.32
C ARG A 118 1.42 18.02 -1.49
N GLU A 119 0.91 18.13 -2.70
CA GLU A 119 -0.39 18.74 -3.01
C GLU A 119 -1.52 18.02 -2.26
N LEU A 120 -1.60 16.69 -2.39
CA LEU A 120 -2.59 15.87 -1.70
C LEU A 120 -2.48 15.96 -0.16
N LYS A 121 -1.26 16.03 0.38
CA LYS A 121 -1.04 16.21 1.83
C LYS A 121 -1.47 17.59 2.32
N ALA A 122 -1.40 18.62 1.47
CA ALA A 122 -1.77 19.99 1.82
C ALA A 122 -3.29 20.24 1.81
N GLU A 123 -4.07 19.34 1.22
CA GLU A 123 -5.54 19.45 1.23
C GLU A 123 -6.09 19.49 2.66
N ASP A 124 -7.10 20.33 2.88
CA ASP A 124 -7.81 20.43 4.16
C ASP A 124 -8.87 19.31 4.29
N GLY A 125 -8.93 18.69 5.46
CA GLY A 125 -9.89 17.62 5.75
C GLY A 125 -9.50 16.28 5.12
N GLY A 126 -10.45 15.34 5.13
CA GLY A 126 -10.28 14.00 4.60
C GLY A 126 -9.49 13.05 5.50
N LEU A 127 -9.36 11.81 5.03
CA LEU A 127 -8.55 10.77 5.65
C LEU A 127 -7.10 10.85 5.13
N GLY A 128 -6.27 9.87 5.51
CA GLY A 128 -4.89 9.76 5.04
C GLY A 128 -4.78 9.33 3.57
N ILE A 129 -3.56 9.24 3.09
CA ILE A 129 -3.19 8.78 1.76
C ILE A 129 -2.51 7.41 1.89
N TYR A 130 -3.06 6.39 1.25
CA TYR A 130 -2.51 5.05 1.17
C TYR A 130 -1.46 4.96 0.08
N LEU A 131 -0.19 4.78 0.45
CA LEU A 131 0.85 4.35 -0.47
C LEU A 131 0.79 2.81 -0.58
N CYS A 132 0.24 2.33 -1.69
CA CYS A 132 0.11 0.90 -1.96
C CYS A 132 1.47 0.23 -2.31
N GLY A 133 2.36 1.01 -2.90
CA GLY A 133 3.68 0.53 -3.33
C GLY A 133 3.79 0.52 -4.88
N GLY A 134 4.75 -0.17 -5.56
CA GLY A 134 5.83 -1.00 -5.01
C GLY A 134 7.10 -0.26 -4.61
N ALA A 135 8.19 -1.03 -4.57
CA ALA A 135 9.49 -0.61 -4.06
C ALA A 135 10.04 0.70 -4.65
N GLN A 136 9.92 0.88 -5.97
CA GLN A 136 10.41 2.08 -6.67
C GLN A 136 9.66 3.33 -6.23
N LEU A 137 8.32 3.25 -6.19
CA LEU A 137 7.50 4.37 -5.75
C LEU A 137 7.71 4.67 -4.27
N ALA A 138 7.80 3.64 -3.42
CA ALA A 138 8.09 3.81 -1.99
C ALA A 138 9.49 4.42 -1.76
N GLY A 139 10.47 4.08 -2.59
CA GLY A 139 11.80 4.70 -2.59
C GLY A 139 11.76 6.17 -3.01
N ALA A 140 11.04 6.49 -4.09
CA ALA A 140 10.91 7.87 -4.60
C ALA A 140 10.15 8.79 -3.62
N LEU A 141 9.16 8.25 -2.92
CA LEU A 141 8.33 8.99 -1.95
C LEU A 141 8.84 8.86 -0.50
N PHE A 142 10.01 8.26 -0.28
CA PHE A 142 10.45 7.91 1.05
C PHE A 142 10.43 9.09 2.03
N ASP A 143 10.87 10.27 1.61
CA ASP A 143 10.94 11.46 2.47
C ASP A 143 9.56 12.07 2.77
N GLU A 144 8.55 11.73 1.99
CA GLU A 144 7.16 12.15 2.19
C GLU A 144 6.36 11.19 3.09
N ILE A 145 6.85 9.96 3.32
CA ILE A 145 6.18 8.98 4.16
C ILE A 145 6.19 9.45 5.62
N ASP A 146 5.00 9.61 6.19
CA ASP A 146 4.82 9.97 7.60
C ASP A 146 4.69 8.74 8.50
N GLU A 147 4.14 7.64 7.97
CA GLU A 147 3.80 6.45 8.72
C GLU A 147 4.08 5.18 7.91
N LEU A 148 4.58 4.15 8.59
CA LEU A 148 4.73 2.81 8.04
C LEU A 148 3.78 1.87 8.79
N VAL A 149 2.93 1.14 8.05
CA VAL A 149 2.17 0.01 8.57
C VAL A 149 2.65 -1.25 7.89
N ILE A 150 3.46 -2.02 8.60
CA ILE A 150 4.16 -3.19 8.07
C ILE A 150 3.46 -4.46 8.55
N LYS A 151 2.90 -5.22 7.62
CA LYS A 151 2.37 -6.56 7.81
C LYS A 151 3.49 -7.56 7.55
N SER A 152 4.18 -8.03 8.58
CA SER A 152 5.30 -8.97 8.47
C SER A 152 4.75 -10.39 8.55
N TYR A 153 4.98 -11.18 7.51
CA TYR A 153 4.57 -12.58 7.44
C TYR A 153 5.74 -13.50 7.82
N PRO A 154 5.46 -14.70 8.41
CA PRO A 154 6.49 -15.64 8.87
C PRO A 154 7.13 -16.42 7.70
N LEU A 155 7.61 -15.70 6.68
CA LEU A 155 8.24 -16.20 5.47
C LEU A 155 9.62 -15.58 5.31
N VAL A 156 10.56 -16.36 4.77
CA VAL A 156 11.88 -15.89 4.32
C VAL A 156 11.98 -16.14 2.83
N TYR A 157 12.28 -15.10 2.06
CA TYR A 157 12.39 -15.16 0.62
C TYR A 157 13.85 -15.36 0.15
N GLY A 158 14.81 -14.85 0.92
CA GLY A 158 16.23 -14.88 0.56
C GLY A 158 16.62 -13.90 -0.55
N SER A 159 15.71 -13.68 -1.50
CA SER A 159 15.81 -12.67 -2.57
C SER A 159 14.43 -12.29 -3.07
N GLY A 160 14.30 -11.11 -3.66
CA GLY A 160 13.00 -10.64 -4.16
C GLY A 160 12.93 -9.13 -4.31
N MET A 161 11.74 -8.61 -4.43
CA MET A 161 11.47 -7.17 -4.47
C MET A 161 11.61 -6.58 -3.06
N PRO A 162 12.55 -5.66 -2.82
CA PRO A 162 12.73 -5.06 -1.49
C PRO A 162 11.55 -4.14 -1.13
N MET A 163 11.38 -3.86 0.16
CA MET A 163 10.34 -2.92 0.62
C MET A 163 10.56 -1.51 0.05
N PHE A 164 11.83 -1.10 -0.09
CA PHE A 164 12.22 0.20 -0.66
C PHE A 164 13.35 0.03 -1.67
N ALA A 165 13.19 0.57 -2.87
CA ALA A 165 14.28 0.71 -3.84
C ALA A 165 14.89 2.12 -3.69
N ARG A 166 15.89 2.26 -2.81
CA ARG A 166 16.60 3.51 -2.56
C ARG A 166 18.07 3.27 -2.19
N GLY A 167 18.88 4.32 -2.27
CA GLY A 167 20.25 4.29 -1.80
C GLY A 167 20.37 4.15 -0.28
N PHE A 168 21.58 3.86 0.20
CA PHE A 168 21.85 3.77 1.63
C PHE A 168 21.67 5.14 2.29
N ASP A 169 20.76 5.19 3.26
CA ASP A 169 20.56 6.31 4.17
C ASP A 169 19.84 5.81 5.42
N ILE A 170 20.22 6.32 6.59
CA ILE A 170 19.65 5.90 7.87
C ILE A 170 18.56 6.86 8.30
N THR A 171 17.32 6.36 8.37
CA THR A 171 16.18 7.12 8.86
C THR A 171 15.51 6.38 10.02
N ALA A 172 15.27 7.08 11.13
CA ALA A 172 14.64 6.51 12.31
C ALA A 172 13.14 6.72 12.33
N PHE A 173 12.41 5.68 12.69
CA PHE A 173 10.98 5.70 12.98
C PHE A 173 10.72 5.32 14.43
N ALA A 174 9.64 5.82 15.01
CA ALA A 174 9.18 5.44 16.36
C ALA A 174 8.12 4.36 16.25
N LEU A 175 8.27 3.27 16.99
CA LEU A 175 7.22 2.26 17.08
C LEU A 175 6.02 2.81 17.84
N GLU A 176 4.84 2.76 17.25
CA GLU A 176 3.57 3.24 17.81
C GLU A 176 2.67 2.08 18.27
N SER A 177 2.62 0.99 17.50
CA SER A 177 1.83 -0.19 17.87
C SER A 177 2.39 -1.49 17.29
N VAL A 178 2.05 -2.60 17.95
CA VAL A 178 2.34 -3.97 17.49
C VAL A 178 1.12 -4.84 17.75
N ARG A 179 0.74 -5.65 16.77
CA ARG A 179 -0.26 -6.71 16.93
C ARG A 179 0.24 -7.99 16.27
N ALA A 180 0.26 -9.08 17.03
CA ALA A 180 0.59 -10.41 16.55
C ALA A 180 -0.70 -11.24 16.37
N PHE A 181 -0.69 -12.20 15.45
CA PHE A 181 -1.80 -13.05 15.07
C PHE A 181 -1.43 -14.53 15.18
N GLY A 182 -2.43 -15.41 15.33
CA GLY A 182 -2.24 -16.85 15.46
C GLY A 182 -1.54 -17.50 14.27
N ASN A 183 -1.68 -16.94 13.07
CA ASN A 183 -0.99 -17.39 11.84
C ASN A 183 0.50 -16.97 11.78
N GLY A 184 1.02 -16.30 12.80
CA GLY A 184 2.40 -15.81 12.86
C GLY A 184 2.64 -14.46 12.18
N ALA A 185 1.63 -13.85 11.57
CA ALA A 185 1.73 -12.50 11.04
C ALA A 185 1.83 -11.47 12.17
N VAL A 186 2.57 -10.38 11.92
CA VAL A 186 2.71 -9.27 12.88
C VAL A 186 2.48 -7.95 12.13
N VAL A 187 1.54 -7.15 12.60
CA VAL A 187 1.34 -5.77 12.12
C VAL A 187 2.04 -4.81 13.06
N ARG A 188 2.89 -3.96 12.50
CA ARG A 188 3.64 -2.92 13.24
C ARG A 188 3.37 -1.57 12.61
N THR A 189 3.02 -0.59 13.43
CA THR A 189 2.85 0.80 13.00
C THR A 189 4.02 1.63 13.53
N TYR A 190 4.63 2.41 12.66
CA TYR A 190 5.72 3.31 12.99
C TYR A 190 5.44 4.72 12.47
N GLY A 191 5.63 5.73 13.30
CA GLY A 191 5.64 7.14 12.91
C GLY A 191 7.06 7.63 12.60
N ARG A 192 7.20 8.51 11.61
CA ARG A 192 8.49 9.15 11.29
C ARG A 192 8.91 10.05 12.43
N LYS A 193 10.16 9.88 12.92
CA LYS A 193 10.77 10.86 13.82
C LYS A 193 11.19 12.09 13.02
N ARG A 194 10.64 13.24 13.36
CA ARG A 194 11.01 14.56 12.82
C ARG A 194 11.94 15.27 13.78
#